data_ff9ba37dc6a4caa21c5406b13b027a83
#
_entry.id   ff9ba37dc6a4caa21c5406b13b027a83
#
_cell.length_a   1.000
_cell.length_b   1.000
_cell.length_c   1.000
_cell.angle_alpha   90.00
_cell.angle_beta   90.00
_cell.angle_gamma   90.00
#
_symmetry.space_group_name_H-M   'P 1'
#
loop_
_entity.id
_entity.type
_entity.pdbx_description
1 polymer ?
#
loop_
_entity_poly.entity_id
_entity_poly.type
_entity_poly.pdbx_seq_one_letter_code
_entity_poly.pdbx_strand_id
1 'polypeptide(L)'
;MAKQQFNRLIWLVDTIYRSGRITFSEINRRWRAGDAMRTDIPLRTFHNHRQAIEEMFDINIECDKRTNTYYIADAEGMLGNKLKMWLLNSFSLNSILQENMDMKNRIVFEEAPLGLQHMDVVIDAMRTGHVLRLEYQAYTWEHSKEVVLEPYFLKLFRHRWYLIGINRSYEIGRAHV
;
A
#
# COMPACT_ATOMS: atom_id res chain seq x y z
N MET A 1 19.00 -5.56 -6.74
CA MET A 1 18.19 -6.62 -7.38
C MET A 1 16.78 -6.70 -6.80
N ALA A 2 16.59 -6.85 -5.49
CA ALA A 2 15.24 -6.98 -4.88
C ALA A 2 14.26 -5.81 -5.19
N LYS A 3 14.72 -4.56 -5.14
CA LYS A 3 13.89 -3.37 -5.42
C LYS A 3 13.33 -3.35 -6.84
N GLN A 4 14.15 -3.71 -7.84
CA GLN A 4 13.71 -3.75 -9.24
C GLN A 4 12.71 -4.87 -9.50
N GLN A 5 12.91 -6.03 -8.85
CA GLN A 5 11.97 -7.14 -8.94
C GLN A 5 10.62 -6.76 -8.34
N PHE A 6 10.62 -6.15 -7.14
CA PHE A 6 9.42 -5.72 -6.47
C PHE A 6 8.61 -4.70 -7.31
N ASN A 7 9.27 -3.67 -7.86
CA ASN A 7 8.63 -2.70 -8.74
C ASN A 7 7.99 -3.36 -9.97
N ARG A 8 8.63 -4.42 -10.51
CA ARG A 8 8.08 -5.17 -11.63
C ARG A 8 6.82 -5.95 -11.24
N LEU A 9 6.77 -6.53 -10.04
CA LEU A 9 5.58 -7.23 -9.55
C LEU A 9 4.39 -6.27 -9.42
N ILE A 10 4.60 -5.10 -8.81
CA ILE A 10 3.57 -4.07 -8.69
C ILE A 10 3.09 -3.58 -10.06
N TRP A 11 4.02 -3.30 -10.96
CA TRP A 11 3.70 -2.88 -12.32
C TRP A 11 2.84 -3.93 -13.06
N LEU A 12 3.14 -5.21 -12.91
CA LEU A 12 2.36 -6.30 -13.49
C LEU A 12 0.94 -6.32 -12.94
N VAL A 13 0.77 -6.24 -11.63
CA VAL A 13 -0.55 -6.21 -10.99
C VAL A 13 -1.36 -5.01 -11.50
N ASP A 14 -0.79 -3.80 -11.47
CA ASP A 14 -1.47 -2.58 -11.93
C ASP A 14 -1.85 -2.68 -13.42
N THR A 15 -0.95 -3.17 -14.27
CA THR A 15 -1.19 -3.33 -15.70
C THR A 15 -2.33 -4.31 -15.99
N ILE A 16 -2.34 -5.46 -15.33
CA ILE A 16 -3.38 -6.48 -15.52
C ILE A 16 -4.72 -6.00 -14.96
N TYR A 17 -4.70 -5.40 -13.77
CA TYR A 17 -5.89 -4.86 -13.12
C TYR A 17 -6.60 -3.80 -13.98
N ARG A 18 -5.86 -2.80 -14.46
CA ARG A 18 -6.42 -1.72 -15.32
C ARG A 18 -6.91 -2.21 -16.67
N SER A 19 -6.34 -3.30 -17.18
CA SER A 19 -6.74 -3.87 -18.46
C SER A 19 -7.96 -4.78 -18.34
N GLY A 20 -8.29 -5.25 -17.16
CA GLY A 20 -9.27 -6.30 -16.91
C GLY A 20 -8.80 -7.65 -17.47
N ARG A 21 -8.59 -7.73 -18.78
CA ARG A 21 -8.03 -8.90 -19.49
C ARG A 21 -6.96 -8.45 -20.46
N ILE A 22 -5.81 -9.13 -20.48
CA ILE A 22 -4.65 -8.73 -21.27
C ILE A 22 -3.84 -9.96 -21.73
N THR A 23 -3.32 -9.94 -22.96
CA THR A 23 -2.43 -11.00 -23.45
C THR A 23 -0.99 -10.80 -22.98
N PHE A 24 -0.22 -11.87 -22.95
CA PHE A 24 1.20 -11.81 -22.58
C PHE A 24 2.01 -10.92 -23.54
N SER A 25 1.69 -10.95 -24.84
CA SER A 25 2.34 -10.10 -25.84
C SER A 25 2.07 -8.62 -25.58
N GLU A 26 0.85 -8.26 -25.18
CA GLU A 26 0.47 -6.91 -24.83
C GLU A 26 1.14 -6.44 -23.54
N ILE A 27 1.27 -7.33 -22.54
CA ILE A 27 2.06 -7.04 -21.33
C ILE A 27 3.49 -6.65 -21.71
N ASN A 28 4.15 -7.44 -22.55
CA ASN A 28 5.51 -7.17 -23.00
C ASN A 28 5.62 -5.88 -23.84
N ARG A 29 4.62 -5.60 -24.69
CA ARG A 29 4.56 -4.34 -25.43
C ARG A 29 4.54 -3.13 -24.50
N ARG A 30 3.69 -3.14 -23.48
CA ARG A 30 3.59 -2.05 -22.49
C ARG A 30 4.82 -1.97 -21.60
N TRP A 31 5.40 -3.10 -21.26
CA TRP A 31 6.64 -3.15 -20.48
C TRP A 31 7.78 -2.41 -21.19
N ARG A 32 7.96 -2.64 -22.49
CA ARG A 32 8.97 -1.95 -23.29
C ARG A 32 8.66 -0.48 -23.51
N ALA A 33 7.40 -0.11 -23.64
CA ALA A 33 6.98 1.28 -23.83
C ALA A 33 7.35 2.20 -22.65
N GLY A 34 7.50 1.65 -21.44
CA GLY A 34 7.89 2.41 -20.26
C GLY A 34 9.39 2.75 -20.19
N ASP A 35 10.25 2.07 -20.98
CA ASP A 35 11.69 2.34 -21.03
C ASP A 35 12.29 1.64 -22.26
N ALA A 36 12.93 2.40 -23.13
CA ALA A 36 13.51 1.89 -24.36
C ALA A 36 14.63 0.85 -24.15
N MET A 37 15.23 0.78 -22.96
CA MET A 37 16.26 -0.20 -22.62
C MET A 37 15.68 -1.50 -22.04
N ARG A 38 14.36 -1.60 -21.82
CA ARG A 38 13.73 -2.81 -21.29
C ARG A 38 13.62 -3.88 -22.38
N THR A 39 14.06 -5.07 -22.02
CA THR A 39 13.85 -6.29 -22.84
C THR A 39 12.54 -6.97 -22.44
N ASP A 40 12.02 -7.81 -23.31
CA ASP A 40 10.82 -8.61 -23.01
C ASP A 40 11.00 -9.45 -21.74
N ILE A 41 9.93 -9.56 -20.99
CA ILE A 41 9.87 -10.49 -19.85
C ILE A 41 9.76 -11.90 -20.42
N PRO A 42 10.71 -12.82 -20.17
CA PRO A 42 10.57 -14.20 -20.59
C PRO A 42 9.33 -14.85 -19.94
N LEU A 43 8.66 -15.75 -20.66
CA LEU A 43 7.44 -16.39 -20.17
C LEU A 43 7.66 -17.12 -18.83
N ARG A 44 8.80 -17.80 -18.66
CA ARG A 44 9.19 -18.43 -17.38
C ARG A 44 9.28 -17.40 -16.25
N THR A 45 9.91 -16.26 -16.52
CA THR A 45 10.04 -15.16 -15.53
C THR A 45 8.67 -14.59 -15.18
N PHE A 46 7.78 -14.45 -16.16
CA PHE A 46 6.41 -14.02 -15.93
C PHE A 46 5.63 -14.98 -15.01
N HIS A 47 5.78 -16.30 -15.23
CA HIS A 47 5.15 -17.29 -14.35
C HIS A 47 5.70 -17.23 -12.91
N ASN A 48 7.03 -17.07 -12.75
CA ASN A 48 7.63 -16.87 -11.42
C ASN A 48 7.12 -15.58 -10.76
N HIS A 49 6.91 -14.52 -11.54
CA HIS A 49 6.34 -13.27 -11.01
C HIS A 49 4.88 -13.44 -10.58
N ARG A 50 4.07 -14.20 -11.31
CA ARG A 50 2.70 -14.51 -10.90
C ARG A 50 2.66 -15.23 -9.57
N GLN A 51 3.51 -16.24 -9.40
CA GLN A 51 3.61 -16.96 -8.13
C GLN A 51 4.06 -16.03 -6.98
N ALA A 52 5.08 -15.21 -7.20
CA ALA A 52 5.53 -14.25 -6.21
C ALA A 52 4.44 -13.20 -5.85
N ILE A 53 3.61 -12.79 -6.82
CA ILE A 53 2.47 -11.89 -6.60
C ILE A 53 1.42 -12.57 -5.71
N GLU A 54 1.12 -13.82 -5.96
CA GLU A 54 0.18 -14.61 -5.16
C GLU A 54 0.69 -14.78 -3.73
N GLU A 55 1.95 -15.17 -3.55
CA GLU A 55 2.57 -15.37 -2.24
C GLU A 55 2.70 -14.08 -1.42
N MET A 56 3.07 -12.97 -2.06
CA MET A 56 3.34 -11.70 -1.36
C MET A 56 2.09 -10.84 -1.12
N PHE A 57 1.17 -10.86 -2.07
CA PHE A 57 0.02 -9.94 -2.08
C PHE A 57 -1.31 -10.66 -1.97
N ASP A 58 -1.31 -12.00 -1.99
CA ASP A 58 -2.54 -12.80 -2.06
C ASP A 58 -3.45 -12.32 -3.22
N ILE A 59 -2.83 -12.11 -4.39
CA ILE A 59 -3.49 -11.73 -5.64
C ILE A 59 -3.27 -12.84 -6.65
N ASN A 60 -4.35 -13.52 -7.03
CA ASN A 60 -4.28 -14.60 -8.01
C ASN A 60 -4.50 -14.04 -9.42
N ILE A 61 -3.49 -14.25 -10.29
CA ILE A 61 -3.54 -13.93 -11.71
C ILE A 61 -3.77 -15.21 -12.47
N GLU A 62 -4.95 -15.36 -13.08
CA GLU A 62 -5.34 -16.51 -13.86
C GLU A 62 -5.17 -16.30 -15.37
N CYS A 63 -5.18 -17.40 -16.13
CA CYS A 63 -5.13 -17.38 -17.58
C CYS A 63 -6.39 -18.05 -18.16
N ASP A 64 -7.16 -17.29 -18.92
CA ASP A 64 -8.21 -17.85 -19.77
C ASP A 64 -7.56 -18.48 -21.01
N LYS A 65 -7.51 -19.81 -21.03
CA LYS A 65 -6.87 -20.57 -22.11
C LYS A 65 -7.57 -20.42 -23.47
N ARG A 66 -8.85 -20.03 -23.48
CA ARG A 66 -9.61 -19.85 -24.72
C ARG A 66 -9.21 -18.58 -25.44
N THR A 67 -8.98 -17.51 -24.68
CA THR A 67 -8.61 -16.20 -25.22
C THR A 67 -7.11 -15.90 -25.08
N ASN A 68 -6.38 -16.74 -24.36
CA ASN A 68 -4.98 -16.57 -24.00
C ASN A 68 -4.73 -15.22 -23.30
N THR A 69 -5.67 -14.82 -22.42
CA THR A 69 -5.60 -13.57 -21.65
C THR A 69 -5.43 -13.84 -20.17
N TYR A 70 -4.67 -12.99 -19.52
CA TYR A 70 -4.46 -12.97 -18.08
C TYR A 70 -5.37 -11.95 -17.42
N TYR A 71 -5.88 -12.28 -16.24
CA TYR A 71 -6.77 -11.43 -15.44
C TYR A 71 -6.61 -11.73 -13.95
N ILE A 72 -7.05 -10.83 -13.10
CA ILE A 72 -7.10 -11.04 -11.65
C ILE A 72 -8.40 -11.77 -11.31
N ALA A 73 -8.29 -12.96 -10.71
CA ALA A 73 -9.42 -13.86 -10.47
C ALA A 73 -10.50 -13.25 -9.55
N ASP A 74 -10.09 -12.50 -8.53
CA ASP A 74 -10.99 -11.84 -7.58
C ASP A 74 -10.74 -10.32 -7.58
N ALA A 75 -11.01 -9.69 -8.73
CA ALA A 75 -10.86 -8.24 -8.86
C ALA A 75 -11.86 -7.46 -7.98
N GLU A 76 -13.06 -8.00 -7.73
CA GLU A 76 -14.08 -7.39 -6.88
C GLU A 76 -13.70 -7.49 -5.39
N GLY A 77 -13.24 -8.64 -4.94
CA GLY A 77 -12.71 -8.82 -3.57
C GLY A 77 -11.47 -7.96 -3.32
N MET A 78 -10.63 -7.77 -4.34
CA MET A 78 -9.49 -6.85 -4.27
C MET A 78 -9.94 -5.39 -4.07
N LEU A 79 -11.02 -4.95 -4.73
CA LEU A 79 -11.64 -3.62 -4.50
C LEU A 79 -12.20 -3.48 -3.09
N GLY A 80 -12.76 -4.56 -2.52
CA GLY A 80 -13.24 -4.60 -1.13
C GLY A 80 -12.11 -4.47 -0.11
N ASN A 81 -10.89 -4.88 -0.45
CA ASN A 81 -9.72 -4.71 0.40
C ASN A 81 -9.03 -3.36 0.16
N LYS A 82 -9.59 -2.33 0.78
CA LYS A 82 -9.10 -0.93 0.68
C LYS A 82 -7.61 -0.79 0.99
N LEU A 83 -7.07 -1.63 1.88
CA LEU A 83 -5.66 -1.61 2.24
C LEU A 83 -4.78 -2.12 1.10
N LYS A 84 -5.15 -3.25 0.47
CA LYS A 84 -4.42 -3.77 -0.71
C LYS A 84 -4.38 -2.73 -1.83
N MET A 85 -5.52 -2.12 -2.16
CA MET A 85 -5.61 -1.09 -3.20
C MET A 85 -4.80 0.15 -2.86
N TRP A 86 -4.82 0.58 -1.61
CA TRP A 86 -4.01 1.72 -1.17
C TRP A 86 -2.51 1.44 -1.30
N LEU A 87 -2.05 0.26 -0.89
CA LEU A 87 -0.65 -0.16 -1.04
C LEU A 87 -0.24 -0.19 -2.52
N LEU A 88 -1.01 -0.84 -3.37
CA LEU A 88 -0.73 -0.92 -4.80
C LEU A 88 -0.66 0.46 -5.45
N ASN A 89 -1.61 1.35 -5.16
CA ASN A 89 -1.62 2.71 -5.68
C ASN A 89 -0.42 3.52 -5.18
N SER A 90 -0.01 3.36 -3.93
CA SER A 90 1.16 4.04 -3.37
C SER A 90 2.46 3.62 -4.07
N PHE A 91 2.60 2.33 -4.38
CA PHE A 91 3.74 1.82 -5.12
C PHE A 91 3.73 2.24 -6.60
N SER A 92 2.56 2.22 -7.25
CA SER A 92 2.39 2.69 -8.63
C SER A 92 2.77 4.16 -8.77
N LEU A 93 2.35 5.01 -7.83
CA LEU A 93 2.76 6.41 -7.77
C LEU A 93 4.28 6.56 -7.66
N ASN A 94 4.91 5.81 -6.74
CA ASN A 94 6.37 5.86 -6.58
C ASN A 94 7.10 5.43 -7.86
N SER A 95 6.60 4.43 -8.59
CA SER A 95 7.18 4.01 -9.87
C SER A 95 7.05 5.11 -10.93
N ILE A 96 5.88 5.73 -11.06
CA ILE A 96 5.63 6.85 -11.99
C ILE A 96 6.60 8.01 -11.72
N LEU A 97 6.84 8.31 -10.45
CA LEU A 97 7.76 9.38 -10.05
C LEU A 97 9.22 9.06 -10.35
N GLN A 98 9.62 7.82 -10.13
CA GLN A 98 10.98 7.35 -10.45
C GLN A 98 11.25 7.40 -11.96
N GLU A 99 10.23 7.12 -12.78
CA GLU A 99 10.32 7.16 -14.24
C GLU A 99 10.31 8.60 -14.79
N ASN A 100 9.79 9.57 -14.03
CA ASN A 100 9.66 10.97 -14.43
C ASN A 100 10.44 11.89 -13.47
N MET A 101 11.68 11.54 -13.17
CA MET A 101 12.55 12.32 -12.27
C MET A 101 12.82 13.76 -12.73
N ASP A 102 12.76 14.00 -14.03
CA ASP A 102 12.84 15.33 -14.65
C ASP A 102 11.67 16.24 -14.26
N MET A 103 10.53 15.65 -13.91
CA MET A 103 9.32 16.37 -13.48
C MET A 103 9.24 16.54 -11.94
N LYS A 104 10.23 16.06 -11.19
CA LYS A 104 10.24 16.08 -9.72
C LYS A 104 9.96 17.46 -9.12
N ASN A 105 10.43 18.52 -9.74
CA ASN A 105 10.22 19.90 -9.26
C ASN A 105 8.81 20.43 -9.53
N ARG A 106 7.99 19.71 -10.29
CA ARG A 106 6.61 20.09 -10.65
C ARG A 106 5.56 19.22 -9.96
N ILE A 107 6.00 18.18 -9.23
CA ILE A 107 5.13 17.27 -8.50
C ILE A 107 5.46 17.43 -7.02
N VAL A 108 4.54 18.03 -6.28
CA VAL A 108 4.69 18.24 -4.83
C VAL A 108 3.94 17.14 -4.11
N PHE A 109 4.63 16.45 -3.21
CA PHE A 109 4.01 15.48 -2.30
C PHE A 109 3.82 16.13 -0.94
N GLU A 110 2.64 15.91 -0.38
CA GLU A 110 2.43 16.20 1.02
C GLU A 110 3.15 15.10 1.83
N GLU A 111 4.15 15.48 2.61
CA GLU A 111 4.77 14.57 3.57
C GLU A 111 3.76 14.27 4.67
N ALA A 112 3.09 13.12 4.56
CA ALA A 112 2.29 12.64 5.67
C ALA A 112 3.23 12.02 6.70
N PRO A 113 3.29 12.53 7.94
CA PRO A 113 3.98 11.86 9.03
C PRO A 113 3.29 10.51 9.25
N LEU A 114 3.93 9.43 8.83
CA LEU A 114 3.32 8.10 8.85
C LEU A 114 3.15 7.53 10.27
N GLY A 115 3.79 8.12 11.29
CA GLY A 115 3.70 7.64 12.68
C GLY A 115 4.06 6.15 12.86
N LEU A 116 4.68 5.53 11.85
CA LEU A 116 4.97 4.10 11.80
C LEU A 116 5.85 3.63 12.97
N GLN A 117 6.69 4.52 13.48
CA GLN A 117 7.58 4.24 14.61
C GLN A 117 6.84 3.86 15.89
N HIS A 118 5.57 4.25 16.03
CA HIS A 118 4.76 3.95 17.21
C HIS A 118 3.74 2.84 16.96
N MET A 119 3.62 2.39 15.71
CA MET A 119 2.57 1.46 15.29
C MET A 119 2.68 0.11 16.00
N ASP A 120 3.90 -0.44 16.10
CA ASP A 120 4.13 -1.75 16.72
C ASP A 120 3.72 -1.73 18.19
N VAL A 121 4.07 -0.66 18.93
CA VAL A 121 3.71 -0.51 20.34
C VAL A 121 2.20 -0.40 20.51
N VAL A 122 1.52 0.34 19.64
CA VAL A 122 0.06 0.48 19.66
C VAL A 122 -0.64 -0.84 19.37
N ILE A 123 -0.20 -1.56 18.32
CA ILE A 123 -0.78 -2.86 17.94
C ILE A 123 -0.57 -3.89 19.05
N ASP A 124 0.60 -3.91 19.68
CA ASP A 124 0.90 -4.83 20.77
C ASP A 124 0.04 -4.54 22.00
N ALA A 125 -0.13 -3.27 22.35
CA ALA A 125 -1.03 -2.86 23.43
C ALA A 125 -2.49 -3.27 23.17
N MET A 126 -2.97 -3.13 21.92
CA MET A 126 -4.31 -3.59 21.51
C MET A 126 -4.46 -5.11 21.65
N ARG A 127 -3.42 -5.86 21.26
CA ARG A 127 -3.40 -7.33 21.30
C ARG A 127 -3.39 -7.86 22.74
N THR A 128 -2.65 -7.21 23.61
CA THR A 128 -2.42 -7.65 24.99
C THR A 128 -3.39 -7.01 26.00
N GLY A 129 -4.23 -6.06 25.55
CA GLY A 129 -5.18 -5.35 26.43
C GLY A 129 -4.49 -4.36 27.38
N HIS A 130 -3.31 -3.88 27.03
CA HIS A 130 -2.60 -2.90 27.84
C HIS A 130 -3.04 -1.46 27.51
N VAL A 131 -2.99 -0.61 28.54
CA VAL A 131 -3.16 0.85 28.38
C VAL A 131 -1.86 1.47 27.90
N LEU A 132 -2.00 2.47 27.03
CA LEU A 132 -0.88 3.29 26.54
C LEU A 132 -0.79 4.57 27.33
N ARG A 133 0.44 4.95 27.68
CA ARG A 133 0.76 6.27 28.20
C ARG A 133 1.39 7.06 27.06
N LEU A 134 0.71 8.13 26.64
CA LEU A 134 1.07 8.92 25.48
C LEU A 134 1.38 10.35 25.90
N GLU A 135 2.44 10.91 25.37
CA GLU A 135 2.64 12.35 25.37
C GLU A 135 1.96 12.92 24.12
N TYR A 136 0.89 13.67 24.32
CA TYR A 136 0.05 14.17 23.23
C TYR A 136 -0.01 15.70 23.25
N GLN A 137 0.16 16.30 22.08
CA GLN A 137 0.00 17.74 21.88
C GLN A 137 -1.01 18.00 20.76
N ALA A 138 -2.15 18.60 21.10
CA ALA A 138 -3.10 19.06 20.09
C ALA A 138 -2.57 20.35 19.43
N TYR A 139 -2.99 20.61 18.20
CA TYR A 139 -2.59 21.80 17.44
C TYR A 139 -2.88 23.13 18.15
N THR A 140 -3.89 23.14 19.03
CA THR A 140 -4.34 24.30 19.77
C THR A 140 -3.68 24.42 21.15
N TRP A 141 -2.82 23.48 21.54
CA TRP A 141 -2.20 23.46 22.85
C TRP A 141 -0.76 23.98 22.78
N GLU A 142 -0.39 24.84 23.73
CA GLU A 142 0.98 25.33 23.83
C GLU A 142 1.96 24.26 24.32
N HIS A 143 1.48 23.30 25.12
CA HIS A 143 2.29 22.22 25.68
C HIS A 143 1.65 20.86 25.48
N SER A 144 2.49 19.83 25.41
CA SER A 144 2.06 18.43 25.43
C SER A 144 1.44 18.07 26.78
N LYS A 145 0.56 17.07 26.77
CA LYS A 145 -0.04 16.50 27.99
C LYS A 145 0.10 14.99 27.96
N GLU A 146 0.31 14.41 29.12
CA GLU A 146 0.24 12.96 29.27
C GLU A 146 -1.22 12.51 29.20
N VAL A 147 -1.47 11.51 28.36
CA VAL A 147 -2.79 10.88 28.17
C VAL A 147 -2.63 9.39 28.39
N VAL A 148 -3.49 8.80 29.23
CA VAL A 148 -3.56 7.37 29.45
C VAL A 148 -4.76 6.84 28.68
N LEU A 149 -4.51 6.04 27.65
CA LEU A 149 -5.51 5.57 26.70
C LEU A 149 -5.53 4.04 26.65
N GLU A 150 -6.71 3.45 26.76
CA GLU A 150 -6.97 2.06 26.43
C GLU A 150 -7.32 1.97 24.93
N PRO A 151 -6.43 1.40 24.07
CA PRO A 151 -6.59 1.47 22.63
C PRO A 151 -7.60 0.43 22.11
N TYR A 152 -8.54 0.85 21.24
CA TYR A 152 -9.52 -0.05 20.62
C TYR A 152 -9.38 -0.13 19.10
N PHE A 153 -9.13 1.00 18.43
CA PHE A 153 -9.08 1.06 16.98
C PHE A 153 -7.96 1.95 16.49
N LEU A 154 -7.29 1.50 15.43
CA LEU A 154 -6.46 2.33 14.58
C LEU A 154 -7.22 2.64 13.29
N LYS A 155 -7.33 3.92 12.94
CA LYS A 155 -7.98 4.38 11.73
C LYS A 155 -7.03 5.24 10.91
N LEU A 156 -6.79 4.82 9.66
CA LEU A 156 -6.14 5.69 8.67
C LEU A 156 -7.20 6.55 7.97
N PHE A 157 -7.09 7.86 8.10
CA PHE A 157 -8.01 8.80 7.45
C PHE A 157 -7.24 10.04 6.98
N ARG A 158 -7.37 10.40 5.69
CA ARG A 158 -6.68 11.53 5.06
C ARG A 158 -5.17 11.56 5.35
N HIS A 159 -4.51 10.43 5.14
CA HIS A 159 -3.08 10.20 5.36
C HIS A 159 -2.60 10.38 6.81
N ARG A 160 -3.49 10.35 7.80
CA ARG A 160 -3.18 10.42 9.23
C ARG A 160 -3.74 9.22 9.96
N TRP A 161 -2.94 8.72 10.89
CA TRP A 161 -3.40 7.68 11.80
C TRP A 161 -4.14 8.30 12.97
N TYR A 162 -5.24 7.71 13.32
CA TYR A 162 -6.06 8.05 14.47
C TYR A 162 -6.11 6.84 15.39
N LEU A 163 -5.63 7.01 16.60
CA LEU A 163 -5.82 6.05 17.67
C LEU A 163 -7.10 6.39 18.41
N ILE A 164 -8.03 5.46 18.45
CA ILE A 164 -9.33 5.61 19.11
C ILE A 164 -9.35 4.65 20.29
N GLY A 165 -9.67 5.17 21.47
CA GLY A 165 -9.69 4.38 22.70
C GLY A 165 -10.41 5.12 23.81
N ILE A 166 -10.45 4.50 24.99
CA ILE A 166 -11.01 5.10 26.22
C ILE A 166 -9.88 5.74 27.01
N ASN A 167 -10.04 7.04 27.28
CA ASN A 167 -9.22 7.73 28.27
C ASN A 167 -9.87 7.58 29.63
N ARG A 168 -9.24 6.84 30.52
CA ARG A 168 -9.78 6.58 31.87
C ARG A 168 -9.86 7.83 32.76
N SER A 169 -9.18 8.91 32.38
CA SER A 169 -9.27 10.20 33.07
C SER A 169 -10.47 11.03 32.62
N TYR A 170 -11.03 10.72 31.45
CA TYR A 170 -12.21 11.36 30.85
C TYR A 170 -13.01 10.23 30.19
N GLU A 171 -14.26 10.04 30.55
CA GLU A 171 -15.09 8.90 30.10
C GLU A 171 -15.12 8.61 28.59
N ILE A 172 -14.71 9.57 27.75
CA ILE A 172 -14.54 9.37 26.27
C ILE A 172 -13.37 10.22 25.77
N GLY A 173 -12.36 9.59 25.13
CA GLY A 173 -11.21 10.29 24.55
C GLY A 173 -10.87 9.84 23.12
N ARG A 174 -10.50 10.81 22.27
CA ARG A 174 -9.89 10.58 20.95
C ARG A 174 -8.47 11.12 20.97
N ALA A 175 -7.51 10.33 20.51
CA ALA A 175 -6.15 10.81 20.28
C ALA A 175 -5.79 10.68 18.79
N HIS A 176 -5.07 11.67 18.26
CA HIS A 176 -4.44 11.62 16.94
C HIS A 176 -2.99 11.16 17.12
N VAL A 177 -2.52 10.26 16.31
CA VAL A 177 -1.14 9.79 16.29
C VAL A 177 -0.43 10.34 15.06
#